data_c3992fe7e159c5c3e5be2d83d3b655ff
#
_entry.id   c3992fe7e159c5c3e5be2d83d3b655ff
#
_cell.length_a   1.000
_cell.length_b   1.000
_cell.length_c   1.000
_cell.angle_alpha   90.00
_cell.angle_beta   90.00
_cell.angle_gamma   90.00
#
_symmetry.space_group_name_H-M   'P 1'
#
loop_
_entity.id
_entity.type
_entity.pdbx_description
1 polymer ?
#
loop_
_entity_poly.entity_id
_entity_poly.type
_entity_poly.pdbx_seq_one_letter_code
_entity_poly.pdbx_strand_id
1 'polypeptide(L)'
;LYAFTPWNEPNPRYGGTADSPTEYHPDLGISSVYPYNHVRMSESGHVEEWDDTPSAERLHKFHKTGTFEEIQPDGTRVTKIVGNEYEITLKDKKVLISGSCEVTIEGDCRMLYQSDLVQEVYGDYHLNVHGDKRTKITGNEVTEVLSDRKIVINGNDDLFVNKEQIINITSHRGID
;
A
#
# COMPACT_ATOMS: atom_id res chain seq x y z
N LEU A 1 7.68 -39.04 -13.61
CA LEU A 1 9.05 -38.74 -13.16
C LEU A 1 8.98 -37.37 -12.52
N TYR A 2 8.95 -37.36 -11.21
CA TYR A 2 8.99 -36.09 -10.46
C TYR A 2 10.45 -35.68 -10.41
N ALA A 3 10.77 -34.56 -11.05
CA ALA A 3 12.12 -34.03 -10.98
C ALA A 3 12.35 -33.56 -9.54
N PHE A 4 13.16 -34.28 -8.87
CA PHE A 4 13.69 -33.96 -7.55
C PHE A 4 14.82 -32.95 -7.68
N THR A 5 14.56 -31.80 -8.16
CA THR A 5 15.46 -30.68 -7.99
C THR A 5 14.61 -29.49 -7.68
N PRO A 6 14.99 -28.69 -6.70
CA PRO A 6 14.52 -27.35 -6.72
C PRO A 6 14.76 -26.88 -8.16
N TRP A 7 13.69 -26.50 -8.85
CA TRP A 7 13.72 -26.06 -10.24
C TRP A 7 14.58 -24.79 -10.44
N ASN A 8 15.60 -24.63 -9.60
CA ASN A 8 16.45 -23.47 -9.51
C ASN A 8 15.64 -22.19 -9.28
N GLU A 9 14.67 -22.29 -8.38
CA GLU A 9 13.77 -21.23 -8.02
C GLU A 9 14.53 -19.92 -7.76
N PRO A 10 14.25 -18.85 -8.52
CA PRO A 10 14.89 -17.58 -8.27
C PRO A 10 14.48 -17.10 -6.89
N ASN A 11 15.45 -16.77 -6.06
CA ASN A 11 15.23 -16.24 -4.73
C ASN A 11 14.26 -15.04 -4.81
N PRO A 12 13.07 -15.11 -4.24
CA PRO A 12 12.10 -14.05 -4.33
C PRO A 12 12.60 -12.85 -3.52
N ARG A 13 13.09 -11.83 -4.20
CA ARG A 13 13.30 -10.52 -3.56
C ARG A 13 11.94 -9.85 -3.47
N TYR A 14 11.35 -9.88 -2.31
CA TYR A 14 10.20 -9.04 -2.01
C TYR A 14 10.70 -7.60 -1.95
N GLY A 15 10.08 -6.70 -2.72
CA GLY A 15 10.40 -5.29 -2.64
C GLY A 15 10.27 -4.84 -1.18
N GLY A 16 11.31 -4.20 -0.65
CA GLY A 16 11.32 -3.69 0.70
C GLY A 16 10.30 -2.58 0.94
N THR A 17 10.19 -2.16 2.18
CA THR A 17 9.44 -0.96 2.57
C THR A 17 10.12 0.30 2.03
N ALA A 18 9.45 1.45 2.10
CA ALA A 18 10.05 2.75 1.76
C ALA A 18 11.36 3.02 2.52
N ASP A 19 11.47 2.49 3.74
CA ASP A 19 12.65 2.64 4.60
C ASP A 19 13.76 1.61 4.32
N SER A 20 13.43 0.50 3.65
CA SER A 20 14.37 -0.56 3.31
C SER A 20 14.06 -1.21 1.95
N PRO A 21 14.30 -0.51 0.85
CA PRO A 21 13.90 -0.96 -0.49
C PRO A 21 14.62 -2.20 -1.01
N THR A 22 15.57 -2.73 -0.26
CA THR A 22 16.42 -3.85 -0.66
C THR A 22 16.42 -5.01 0.32
N GLU A 23 15.55 -5.01 1.34
CA GLU A 23 15.51 -6.13 2.26
C GLU A 23 15.11 -7.43 1.54
N TYR A 24 16.12 -8.24 1.42
CA TYR A 24 16.10 -9.64 1.14
C TYR A 24 15.39 -10.34 2.30
N HIS A 25 14.29 -11.04 2.02
CA HIS A 25 13.76 -11.96 3.00
C HIS A 25 14.76 -13.13 3.12
N PRO A 26 15.62 -13.16 4.17
CA PRO A 26 16.55 -14.25 4.34
C PRO A 26 15.72 -15.47 4.69
N ASP A 27 16.03 -16.57 4.02
CA ASP A 27 15.63 -17.89 4.45
C ASP A 27 14.13 -18.20 4.54
N LEU A 28 13.40 -18.00 3.47
CA LEU A 28 12.52 -19.06 3.08
C LEU A 28 13.43 -20.13 2.48
N GLY A 29 14.17 -20.81 3.36
CA GLY A 29 14.91 -21.98 2.98
C GLY A 29 13.92 -22.93 2.34
N ILE A 30 13.97 -23.05 1.00
CA ILE A 30 13.15 -24.00 0.27
C ILE A 30 13.65 -25.36 0.77
N SER A 31 12.92 -25.89 1.73
CA SER A 31 13.21 -27.18 2.36
C SER A 31 12.32 -28.26 1.78
N SER A 32 11.97 -28.13 0.49
CA SER A 32 11.11 -29.11 -0.20
C SER A 32 11.71 -30.51 -0.14
N VAL A 33 10.93 -31.47 0.32
CA VAL A 33 11.36 -32.86 0.51
C VAL A 33 10.51 -33.78 -0.35
N TYR A 34 11.16 -34.60 -1.19
CA TYR A 34 10.46 -35.68 -1.89
C TYR A 34 9.91 -36.72 -0.89
N PRO A 35 8.64 -37.18 -1.05
CA PRO A 35 7.75 -37.02 -2.21
C PRO A 35 6.73 -35.88 -2.09
N TYR A 36 6.90 -34.97 -1.18
CA TYR A 36 5.89 -33.96 -0.82
C TYR A 36 5.81 -32.79 -1.81
N ASN A 37 6.89 -32.51 -2.54
CA ASN A 37 6.91 -31.41 -3.50
C ASN A 37 6.38 -31.87 -4.87
N HIS A 38 5.36 -31.17 -5.38
CA HIS A 38 4.71 -31.40 -6.66
C HIS A 38 4.86 -30.19 -7.55
N VAL A 39 5.74 -30.27 -8.55
CA VAL A 39 6.04 -29.15 -9.46
C VAL A 39 5.55 -29.48 -10.87
N ARG A 40 4.82 -28.55 -11.46
CA ARG A 40 4.47 -28.56 -12.87
C ARG A 40 5.13 -27.38 -13.56
N MET A 41 5.97 -27.66 -14.56
CA MET A 41 6.64 -26.64 -15.35
C MET A 41 6.21 -26.74 -16.81
N SER A 42 5.94 -25.59 -17.43
CA SER A 42 5.69 -25.51 -18.87
C SER A 42 6.98 -25.40 -19.66
N GLU A 43 6.91 -25.68 -20.99
CA GLU A 43 8.06 -25.55 -21.89
C GLU A 43 8.65 -24.13 -21.93
N SER A 44 7.83 -23.12 -21.68
CA SER A 44 8.23 -21.72 -21.64
C SER A 44 8.80 -21.26 -20.29
N GLY A 45 8.80 -22.11 -19.26
CA GLY A 45 9.36 -21.83 -17.93
C GLY A 45 8.37 -21.20 -16.96
N HIS A 46 7.07 -21.40 -17.13
CA HIS A 46 6.08 -21.12 -16.07
C HIS A 46 6.02 -22.27 -15.12
N VAL A 47 5.84 -22.00 -13.82
CA VAL A 47 5.82 -23.01 -12.76
C VAL A 47 4.58 -22.87 -11.89
N GLU A 48 3.98 -24.00 -11.58
CA GLU A 48 3.00 -24.18 -10.48
C GLU A 48 3.55 -25.24 -9.53
N GLU A 49 3.58 -24.92 -8.25
CA GLU A 49 4.14 -25.77 -7.22
C GLU A 49 3.20 -25.91 -6.02
N TRP A 50 2.98 -27.11 -5.59
CA TRP A 50 2.35 -27.52 -4.34
C TRP A 50 3.38 -28.25 -3.52
N ASP A 51 3.82 -27.66 -2.45
CA ASP A 51 4.77 -28.25 -1.52
C ASP A 51 4.06 -28.61 -0.22
N ASP A 52 3.90 -29.89 0.01
CA ASP A 52 3.29 -30.48 1.21
C ASP A 52 4.37 -30.96 2.21
N THR A 53 5.61 -30.50 2.08
CA THR A 53 6.69 -30.82 3.02
C THR A 53 6.27 -30.41 4.43
N PRO A 54 6.25 -31.32 5.41
CA PRO A 54 5.80 -31.02 6.77
C PRO A 54 6.55 -29.82 7.38
N SER A 55 5.80 -28.86 7.88
CA SER A 55 6.27 -27.58 8.44
C SER A 55 6.93 -26.63 7.44
N ALA A 56 6.80 -26.91 6.14
CA ALA A 56 7.28 -26.06 5.06
C ALA A 56 6.29 -26.03 3.88
N GLU A 57 5.01 -26.26 4.18
CA GLU A 57 3.92 -26.29 3.19
C GLU A 57 3.82 -24.97 2.46
N ARG A 58 3.78 -25.01 1.12
CA ARG A 58 3.79 -23.80 0.29
C ARG A 58 2.99 -23.97 -1.00
N LEU A 59 2.34 -22.92 -1.43
CA LEU A 59 1.76 -22.80 -2.78
C LEU A 59 2.52 -21.73 -3.55
N HIS A 60 3.00 -22.04 -4.75
CA HIS A 60 3.73 -21.08 -5.57
C HIS A 60 3.28 -21.12 -7.02
N LYS A 61 3.06 -19.95 -7.61
CA LYS A 61 2.73 -19.77 -9.02
C LYS A 61 3.65 -18.73 -9.63
N PHE A 62 4.47 -19.14 -10.57
CA PHE A 62 5.52 -18.33 -11.15
C PHE A 62 5.36 -18.15 -12.65
N HIS A 63 5.49 -16.92 -13.11
CA HIS A 63 5.61 -16.56 -14.52
C HIS A 63 7.09 -16.35 -14.87
N LYS A 64 7.51 -16.82 -16.04
CA LYS A 64 8.92 -16.75 -16.50
C LYS A 64 9.57 -15.35 -16.46
N THR A 65 8.79 -14.28 -16.44
CA THR A 65 9.30 -12.90 -16.30
C THR A 65 9.62 -12.49 -14.87
N GLY A 66 9.33 -13.34 -13.89
CA GLY A 66 9.54 -13.08 -12.48
C GLY A 66 8.31 -12.56 -11.73
N THR A 67 7.14 -12.45 -12.38
CA THR A 67 5.86 -12.24 -11.69
C THR A 67 5.46 -13.53 -11.01
N PHE A 68 5.09 -13.47 -9.72
CA PHE A 68 4.66 -14.64 -8.96
C PHE A 68 3.63 -14.33 -7.88
N GLU A 69 2.95 -15.35 -7.45
CA GLU A 69 2.13 -15.39 -6.24
C GLU A 69 2.56 -16.59 -5.40
N GLU A 70 2.75 -16.37 -4.11
CA GLU A 70 3.16 -17.39 -3.15
C GLU A 70 2.35 -17.30 -1.87
N ILE A 71 1.97 -18.45 -1.32
CA ILE A 71 1.45 -18.58 0.04
C ILE A 71 2.47 -19.40 0.83
N GLN A 72 3.02 -18.78 1.86
CA GLN A 72 4.09 -19.33 2.71
C GLN A 72 3.53 -20.25 3.80
N PRO A 73 4.38 -21.03 4.49
CA PRO A 73 3.95 -21.96 5.54
C PRO A 73 3.17 -21.31 6.69
N ASP A 74 3.42 -20.05 6.99
CA ASP A 74 2.72 -19.28 8.02
C ASP A 74 1.41 -18.64 7.53
N GLY A 75 1.04 -18.87 6.26
CA GLY A 75 -0.13 -18.29 5.61
C GLY A 75 0.11 -16.89 5.01
N THR A 76 1.32 -16.35 5.09
CA THR A 76 1.66 -15.08 4.44
C THR A 76 1.51 -15.20 2.93
N ARG A 77 0.73 -14.32 2.32
CA ARG A 77 0.62 -14.23 0.86
C ARG A 77 1.50 -13.12 0.32
N VAL A 78 2.31 -13.46 -0.65
CA VAL A 78 3.17 -12.52 -1.38
C VAL A 78 2.76 -12.51 -2.85
N THR A 79 2.59 -11.33 -3.41
CA THR A 79 2.37 -11.12 -4.85
C THR A 79 3.42 -10.15 -5.35
N LYS A 80 4.19 -10.57 -6.35
CA LYS A 80 5.17 -9.72 -7.04
C LYS A 80 4.78 -9.57 -8.48
N ILE A 81 4.62 -8.34 -8.93
CA ILE A 81 4.30 -8.00 -10.31
C ILE A 81 5.50 -7.28 -10.93
N VAL A 82 6.08 -7.86 -11.98
CA VAL A 82 7.22 -7.26 -12.71
C VAL A 82 6.76 -6.29 -13.79
N GLY A 83 5.56 -6.51 -14.32
CA GLY A 83 4.94 -5.63 -15.31
C GLY A 83 3.87 -4.73 -14.69
N ASN A 84 2.89 -4.35 -15.49
CA ASN A 84 1.72 -3.59 -15.02
C ASN A 84 0.72 -4.50 -14.33
N GLU A 85 0.09 -3.99 -13.28
CA GLU A 85 -1.06 -4.62 -12.64
C GLU A 85 -2.34 -3.83 -12.94
N TYR A 86 -3.41 -4.54 -13.30
CA TYR A 86 -4.74 -3.97 -13.49
C TYR A 86 -5.72 -4.70 -12.59
N GLU A 87 -6.27 -4.00 -11.61
CA GLU A 87 -7.36 -4.52 -10.79
C GLU A 87 -8.67 -3.83 -11.21
N ILE A 88 -9.64 -4.59 -11.70
CA ILE A 88 -10.92 -4.07 -12.19
C ILE A 88 -12.03 -4.75 -11.42
N THR A 89 -12.77 -3.98 -10.61
CA THR A 89 -13.95 -4.45 -9.89
C THR A 89 -15.18 -3.76 -10.44
N LEU A 90 -16.10 -4.52 -11.04
CA LEU A 90 -17.31 -3.99 -11.69
C LEU A 90 -18.47 -3.75 -10.71
N LYS A 91 -18.33 -4.19 -9.49
CA LYS A 91 -19.31 -4.01 -8.40
C LYS A 91 -18.57 -3.53 -7.15
N ASP A 92 -19.00 -3.96 -5.99
CA ASP A 92 -18.43 -3.54 -4.71
C ASP A 92 -17.08 -4.20 -4.45
N LYS A 93 -16.14 -3.43 -3.95
CA LYS A 93 -14.89 -3.90 -3.35
C LYS A 93 -14.86 -3.53 -1.87
N LYS A 94 -14.61 -4.51 -1.01
CA LYS A 94 -14.45 -4.32 0.45
C LYS A 94 -13.06 -4.83 0.84
N VAL A 95 -12.33 -4.02 1.58
CA VAL A 95 -11.00 -4.36 2.11
C VAL A 95 -11.03 -4.16 3.62
N LEU A 96 -10.66 -5.20 4.37
CA LEU A 96 -10.46 -5.14 5.83
C LEU A 96 -9.02 -5.51 6.14
N ILE A 97 -8.33 -4.63 6.83
CA ILE A 97 -6.97 -4.85 7.31
C ILE A 97 -6.99 -4.66 8.82
N SER A 98 -6.79 -5.75 9.56
CA SER A 98 -6.80 -5.73 11.05
C SER A 98 -5.47 -5.27 11.64
N GLY A 99 -4.41 -5.24 10.83
CA GLY A 99 -3.07 -4.78 11.20
C GLY A 99 -2.72 -3.45 10.56
N SER A 100 -1.44 -3.20 10.39
CA SER A 100 -0.92 -2.01 9.71
C SER A 100 -1.11 -2.11 8.20
N CYS A 101 -1.26 -0.97 7.55
CA CYS A 101 -1.23 -0.85 6.10
C CYS A 101 -0.18 0.19 5.72
N GLU A 102 0.75 -0.18 4.85
CA GLU A 102 1.75 0.71 4.29
C GLU A 102 1.64 0.70 2.76
N VAL A 103 1.60 1.88 2.16
CA VAL A 103 1.55 2.05 0.70
C VAL A 103 2.62 3.04 0.28
N THR A 104 3.59 2.60 -0.51
CA THR A 104 4.63 3.44 -1.10
C THR A 104 4.41 3.54 -2.61
N ILE A 105 4.37 4.76 -3.12
CA ILE A 105 4.21 5.05 -4.55
C ILE A 105 5.37 5.95 -4.96
N GLU A 106 6.30 5.43 -5.75
CA GLU A 106 7.47 6.16 -6.22
C GLU A 106 7.17 7.09 -7.40
N GLY A 107 6.08 6.85 -8.11
CA GLY A 107 5.64 7.66 -9.24
C GLY A 107 4.42 8.52 -8.92
N ASP A 108 3.76 9.02 -9.96
CA ASP A 108 2.55 9.81 -9.82
C ASP A 108 1.38 8.95 -9.32
N CYS A 109 0.62 9.50 -8.37
CA CYS A 109 -0.61 8.89 -7.89
C CYS A 109 -1.81 9.77 -8.24
N ARG A 110 -2.83 9.18 -8.86
CA ARG A 110 -4.11 9.83 -9.12
C ARG A 110 -5.24 9.05 -8.51
N MET A 111 -6.01 9.69 -7.62
CA MET A 111 -7.25 9.16 -7.08
C MET A 111 -8.42 10.00 -7.57
N LEU A 112 -9.46 9.37 -8.12
CA LEU A 112 -10.67 10.01 -8.58
C LEU A 112 -11.88 9.38 -7.91
N TYR A 113 -12.61 10.17 -7.14
CA TYR A 113 -13.89 9.79 -6.53
C TYR A 113 -14.99 10.55 -7.27
N GLN A 114 -15.91 9.83 -7.91
CA GLN A 114 -17.02 10.43 -8.67
C GLN A 114 -18.24 10.73 -7.79
N SER A 115 -18.22 10.24 -6.57
CA SER A 115 -19.25 10.47 -5.56
C SER A 115 -18.58 10.88 -4.25
N ASP A 116 -19.22 10.63 -3.12
CA ASP A 116 -18.73 11.02 -1.80
C ASP A 116 -17.46 10.28 -1.40
N LEU A 117 -16.52 10.98 -0.80
CA LEU A 117 -15.40 10.41 -0.07
C LEU A 117 -15.61 10.69 1.43
N VAL A 118 -15.73 9.64 2.22
CA VAL A 118 -15.72 9.73 3.69
C VAL A 118 -14.40 9.18 4.20
N GLN A 119 -13.68 9.99 4.96
CA GLN A 119 -12.44 9.60 5.63
C GLN A 119 -12.58 9.89 7.12
N GLU A 120 -12.40 8.86 7.95
CA GLU A 120 -12.46 8.95 9.39
C GLU A 120 -11.15 8.45 10.00
N VAL A 121 -10.53 9.25 10.87
CA VAL A 121 -9.24 8.96 11.51
C VAL A 121 -9.40 9.14 13.01
N TYR A 122 -9.29 8.05 13.77
CA TYR A 122 -9.40 8.08 15.24
C TYR A 122 -8.12 8.51 15.95
N GLY A 123 -7.00 8.45 15.28
CA GLY A 123 -5.70 8.90 15.77
C GLY A 123 -5.26 10.20 15.10
N ASP A 124 -3.97 10.39 14.98
CA ASP A 124 -3.38 11.57 14.35
C ASP A 124 -3.45 11.49 12.82
N TYR A 125 -3.69 12.62 12.18
CA TYR A 125 -3.61 12.77 10.74
C TYR A 125 -2.44 13.69 10.38
N HIS A 126 -1.40 13.17 9.75
CA HIS A 126 -0.24 13.92 9.29
C HIS A 126 -0.23 14.05 7.77
N LEU A 127 -0.12 15.28 7.28
CA LEU A 127 0.07 15.57 5.86
C LEU A 127 1.33 16.42 5.67
N ASN A 128 2.33 15.88 5.01
CA ASN A 128 3.56 16.58 4.66
C ASN A 128 3.65 16.77 3.14
N VAL A 129 3.71 18.00 2.68
CA VAL A 129 3.77 18.36 1.24
C VAL A 129 5.01 19.20 1.00
N HIS A 130 5.98 18.68 0.27
CA HIS A 130 7.21 19.38 -0.07
C HIS A 130 7.06 20.37 -1.23
N GLY A 131 6.00 20.25 -2.01
CA GLY A 131 5.66 21.16 -3.10
C GLY A 131 4.38 21.96 -2.79
N ASP A 132 3.64 22.29 -3.81
CA ASP A 132 2.39 23.06 -3.69
C ASP A 132 1.24 22.19 -3.21
N LYS A 133 0.45 22.72 -2.27
CA LYS A 133 -0.88 22.17 -1.95
C LYS A 133 -1.96 23.08 -2.51
N ARG A 134 -2.85 22.56 -3.36
CA ARG A 134 -3.99 23.29 -3.93
C ARG A 134 -5.29 22.64 -3.51
N THR A 135 -6.21 23.44 -2.95
CA THR A 135 -7.55 22.99 -2.60
C THR A 135 -8.57 23.88 -3.31
N LYS A 136 -9.54 23.28 -4.02
CA LYS A 136 -10.64 23.98 -4.64
C LYS A 136 -11.95 23.35 -4.19
N ILE A 137 -12.80 24.14 -3.53
CA ILE A 137 -14.12 23.74 -3.04
C ILE A 137 -15.15 24.61 -3.73
N THR A 138 -16.11 23.99 -4.42
CA THR A 138 -17.20 24.71 -5.12
C THR A 138 -18.44 24.90 -4.24
N GLY A 139 -18.55 24.12 -3.18
CA GLY A 139 -19.58 24.22 -2.16
C GLY A 139 -19.08 24.94 -0.91
N ASN A 140 -19.58 24.55 0.23
CA ASN A 140 -19.17 25.08 1.54
C ASN A 140 -17.99 24.30 2.12
N GLU A 141 -17.09 25.01 2.80
CA GLU A 141 -16.09 24.41 3.67
C GLU A 141 -16.47 24.69 5.12
N VAL A 142 -16.49 23.67 5.96
CA VAL A 142 -16.68 23.78 7.40
C VAL A 142 -15.47 23.16 8.09
N THR A 143 -14.81 23.94 8.95
CA THR A 143 -13.69 23.48 9.79
C THR A 143 -14.04 23.74 11.24
N GLU A 144 -14.12 22.67 12.04
CA GLU A 144 -14.32 22.75 13.49
C GLU A 144 -13.07 22.20 14.18
N VAL A 145 -12.53 22.96 15.13
CA VAL A 145 -11.39 22.58 15.98
C VAL A 145 -11.77 22.80 17.41
N LEU A 146 -11.95 21.71 18.17
CA LEU A 146 -12.42 21.76 19.56
C LEU A 146 -11.36 22.21 20.57
N SER A 147 -10.10 22.26 20.18
CA SER A 147 -8.99 22.74 21.01
C SER A 147 -8.22 23.82 20.28
N ASP A 148 -6.93 23.76 20.23
CA ASP A 148 -6.07 24.80 19.67
C ASP A 148 -5.87 24.64 18.15
N ARG A 149 -5.92 25.76 17.43
CA ARG A 149 -5.50 25.84 16.04
C ARG A 149 -4.31 26.79 15.91
N LYS A 150 -3.21 26.29 15.38
CA LYS A 150 -2.02 27.11 15.07
C LYS A 150 -1.79 27.15 13.56
N ILE A 151 -1.63 28.35 13.02
CA ILE A 151 -1.23 28.57 11.63
C ILE A 151 0.07 29.39 11.65
N VAL A 152 1.09 28.93 10.94
CA VAL A 152 2.36 29.65 10.77
C VAL A 152 2.61 29.81 9.27
N ILE A 153 2.71 31.04 8.81
CA ILE A 153 2.99 31.39 7.41
C ILE A 153 4.23 32.27 7.39
N ASN A 154 5.28 31.76 6.75
CA ASN A 154 6.55 32.51 6.65
C ASN A 154 6.60 33.47 5.44
N GLY A 155 5.57 33.46 4.62
CA GLY A 155 5.39 34.34 3.48
C GLY A 155 4.14 35.19 3.62
N ASN A 156 3.51 35.55 2.51
CA ASN A 156 2.27 36.30 2.52
C ASN A 156 1.07 35.40 2.81
N ASP A 157 0.10 35.94 3.54
CA ASP A 157 -1.22 35.34 3.74
C ASP A 157 -2.27 36.30 3.17
N ASP A 158 -2.75 36.00 1.96
CA ASP A 158 -3.73 36.83 1.27
C ASP A 158 -5.13 36.22 1.44
N LEU A 159 -5.99 36.88 2.22
CA LEU A 159 -7.38 36.49 2.38
C LEU A 159 -8.27 37.43 1.56
N PHE A 160 -8.97 36.87 0.58
CA PHE A 160 -9.91 37.60 -0.26
C PHE A 160 -11.35 37.10 -0.05
N VAL A 161 -12.21 37.95 0.51
CA VAL A 161 -13.61 37.64 0.82
C VAL A 161 -14.53 38.57 0.06
N ASN A 162 -15.31 38.03 -0.91
CA ASN A 162 -16.17 38.82 -1.80
C ASN A 162 -17.46 39.35 -1.16
N LYS A 163 -17.87 38.84 0.00
CA LYS A 163 -19.13 39.23 0.64
C LYS A 163 -18.86 39.73 2.05
N GLU A 164 -18.96 38.86 3.04
CA GLU A 164 -18.85 39.21 4.45
C GLU A 164 -17.89 38.25 5.17
N GLN A 165 -17.08 38.80 6.05
CA GLN A 165 -16.27 38.03 7.00
C GLN A 165 -16.72 38.43 8.41
N ILE A 166 -17.18 37.46 9.20
CA ILE A 166 -17.55 37.66 10.59
C ILE A 166 -16.49 36.95 11.45
N ILE A 167 -15.86 37.72 12.34
CA ILE A 167 -14.88 37.19 13.32
C ILE A 167 -15.44 37.46 14.73
N ASN A 168 -15.87 36.39 15.40
CA ASN A 168 -16.33 36.45 16.79
C ASN A 168 -15.27 35.88 17.72
N ILE A 169 -14.75 36.69 18.63
CA ILE A 169 -13.75 36.31 19.65
C ILE A 169 -14.38 36.55 21.01
N THR A 170 -14.64 35.47 21.76
CA THR A 170 -15.30 35.49 23.06
C THR A 170 -14.36 35.58 24.27
N SER A 171 -13.05 35.48 24.03
CA SER A 171 -12.03 35.63 25.09
C SER A 171 -10.87 36.51 24.65
N HIS A 172 -10.05 36.92 25.62
CA HIS A 172 -9.03 37.97 25.47
C HIS A 172 -8.07 37.69 24.30
N ARG A 173 -7.98 38.68 23.40
CA ARG A 173 -6.92 38.77 22.41
C ARG A 173 -5.77 39.56 23.05
N GLY A 174 -4.71 38.88 23.49
CA GLY A 174 -3.44 39.54 23.74
C GLY A 174 -2.89 40.02 22.39
N ILE A 175 -2.82 41.31 22.17
CA ILE A 175 -2.05 41.93 21.10
C ILE A 175 -0.78 42.44 21.79
N ASP A 176 0.31 41.72 21.60
CA ASP A 176 1.64 42.20 21.89
C ASP A 176 2.24 42.85 20.65
#